data_60ca3fad017739e168be0a74cb95c89b
#
_entry.id   60ca3fad017739e168be0a74cb95c89b
#
_cell.length_a   1.000
_cell.length_b   1.000
_cell.length_c   1.000
_cell.angle_alpha   90.00
_cell.angle_beta   90.00
_cell.angle_gamma   90.00
#
_symmetry.space_group_name_H-M   'P 1'
#
loop_
_entity.id
_entity.type
_entity.pdbx_description
1 polymer ?
#
loop_
_entity_poly.entity_id
_entity_poly.type
_entity_poly.pdbx_seq_one_letter_code
_entity_poly.pdbx_strand_id
1 'polypeptide(L)'
;MKSIRSATRGAGQRGLTLIELIIALVILGILAAAVVPMAQLGATRAKELELRRSLREVRSAIDAWKADFDKAVQEKKIISSINETGYPESLEKLVEGNDWGGLYPYKRMYLRRIPVDPFDEYDEGWGLRSVKDEPDSTVYGGEDVYDIYSQSIKIGLDGTPYNTW
;
A
#
# COMPACT_ATOMS: atom_id res chain seq x y z
N MET A 1 -2.63 8.71 83.28
CA MET A 1 -2.97 8.30 81.89
C MET A 1 -3.21 9.51 81.05
N LYS A 2 -2.26 9.87 80.14
CA LYS A 2 -2.31 11.02 79.25
C LYS A 2 -2.69 10.57 77.85
N SER A 3 -3.90 10.89 77.39
CA SER A 3 -4.41 10.55 76.03
C SER A 3 -3.79 11.50 75.02
N ILE A 4 -3.04 10.94 74.07
CA ILE A 4 -2.48 11.67 72.93
C ILE A 4 -3.53 11.69 71.82
N ARG A 5 -4.17 12.80 71.57
CA ARG A 5 -5.03 13.05 70.39
C ARG A 5 -4.14 13.27 69.18
N SER A 6 -4.07 12.34 68.27
CA SER A 6 -3.48 12.53 66.95
C SER A 6 -4.41 13.44 66.11
N ALA A 7 -3.92 14.64 65.76
CA ALA A 7 -4.59 15.51 64.82
C ALA A 7 -4.30 15.05 63.43
N THR A 8 -5.27 14.44 62.75
CA THR A 8 -5.24 14.23 61.30
C THR A 8 -5.38 15.58 60.63
N ARG A 9 -4.25 16.04 60.01
CA ARG A 9 -4.28 17.19 59.12
C ARG A 9 -5.08 16.81 57.88
N GLY A 10 -6.31 17.29 57.76
CA GLY A 10 -7.09 17.22 56.52
C GLY A 10 -6.32 17.92 55.41
N ALA A 11 -5.92 17.19 54.40
CA ALA A 11 -5.40 17.76 53.15
C ALA A 11 -6.52 18.63 52.55
N GLY A 12 -6.33 19.95 52.57
CA GLY A 12 -7.28 20.89 52.00
C GLY A 12 -7.51 20.57 50.52
N GLN A 13 -8.73 20.23 50.17
CA GLN A 13 -9.16 20.10 48.76
C GLN A 13 -9.12 21.52 48.18
N ARG A 14 -8.05 21.81 47.41
CA ARG A 14 -7.96 23.04 46.60
C ARG A 14 -8.81 22.82 45.36
N GLY A 15 -9.93 23.50 45.25
CA GLY A 15 -10.72 23.56 44.03
C GLY A 15 -9.96 24.32 42.93
N LEU A 16 -10.09 23.88 41.66
CA LEU A 16 -9.58 24.62 40.51
C LEU A 16 -10.31 25.96 40.37
N THR A 17 -9.55 27.00 40.06
CA THR A 17 -10.14 28.33 39.76
C THR A 17 -10.65 28.35 38.32
N LEU A 18 -11.66 29.17 38.03
CA LEU A 18 -12.20 29.36 36.68
C LEU A 18 -11.10 29.78 35.68
N ILE A 19 -10.18 30.65 36.12
CA ILE A 19 -9.08 31.12 35.27
C ILE A 19 -8.07 30.00 34.94
N GLU A 20 -7.79 29.12 35.90
CA GLU A 20 -6.90 27.95 35.68
C GLU A 20 -7.50 26.98 34.68
N LEU A 21 -8.82 26.77 34.74
CA LEU A 21 -9.54 25.91 33.77
C LEU A 21 -9.50 26.53 32.37
N ILE A 22 -9.68 27.84 32.22
CA ILE A 22 -9.60 28.54 30.94
C ILE A 22 -8.17 28.43 30.37
N ILE A 23 -7.14 28.68 31.19
CA ILE A 23 -5.75 28.58 30.75
C ILE A 23 -5.44 27.13 30.31
N ALA A 24 -5.87 26.12 31.05
CA ALA A 24 -5.68 24.72 30.71
C ALA A 24 -6.35 24.39 29.37
N LEU A 25 -7.59 24.85 29.12
CA LEU A 25 -8.29 24.65 27.85
C LEU A 25 -7.59 25.31 26.67
N VAL A 26 -7.05 26.54 26.86
CA VAL A 26 -6.29 27.24 25.81
C VAL A 26 -5.02 26.47 25.46
N ILE A 27 -4.26 26.02 26.47
CA ILE A 27 -3.04 25.22 26.24
C ILE A 27 -3.38 23.91 25.51
N LEU A 28 -4.42 23.19 25.95
CA LEU A 28 -4.89 21.98 25.29
C LEU A 28 -5.32 22.23 23.84
N GLY A 29 -6.02 23.34 23.59
CA GLY A 29 -6.42 23.73 22.23
C GLY A 29 -5.22 23.96 21.30
N ILE A 30 -4.18 24.65 21.78
CA ILE A 30 -2.95 24.87 21.01
C ILE A 30 -2.21 23.56 20.73
N LEU A 31 -2.09 22.69 21.73
CA LEU A 31 -1.47 21.37 21.56
C LEU A 31 -2.25 20.49 20.60
N ALA A 32 -3.58 20.47 20.71
CA ALA A 32 -4.44 19.70 19.79
C ALA A 32 -4.31 20.18 18.35
N ALA A 33 -4.22 21.50 18.11
CA ALA A 33 -4.03 22.06 16.78
C ALA A 33 -2.71 21.64 16.12
N ALA A 34 -1.67 21.37 16.89
CA ALA A 34 -0.40 20.88 16.38
C ALA A 34 -0.38 19.37 16.10
N VAL A 35 -1.14 18.58 16.86
CA VAL A 35 -1.15 17.09 16.74
C VAL A 35 -1.87 16.63 15.48
N VAL A 36 -2.97 17.28 15.09
CA VAL A 36 -3.80 16.87 13.94
C VAL A 36 -2.99 16.81 12.63
N PRO A 37 -2.25 17.83 12.20
CA PRO A 37 -1.48 17.78 10.96
C PRO A 37 -0.36 16.72 11.00
N MET A 38 0.27 16.50 12.15
CA MET A 38 1.29 15.46 12.30
C MET A 38 0.71 14.05 12.12
N ALA A 39 -0.49 13.81 12.65
CA ALA A 39 -1.17 12.53 12.49
C ALA A 39 -1.54 12.25 11.03
N GLN A 40 -2.00 13.28 10.30
CA GLN A 40 -2.32 13.17 8.87
C GLN A 40 -1.08 12.83 8.02
N LEU A 41 0.05 13.49 8.28
CA LEU A 41 1.32 13.19 7.60
C LEU A 41 1.78 11.74 7.88
N GLY A 42 1.63 11.27 9.12
CA GLY A 42 1.94 9.89 9.50
C GLY A 42 1.08 8.87 8.76
N ALA A 43 -0.22 9.12 8.65
CA ALA A 43 -1.15 8.26 7.92
C ALA A 43 -0.85 8.24 6.41
N THR A 44 -0.56 9.38 5.79
CA THR A 44 -0.17 9.47 4.38
C THR A 44 1.13 8.69 4.13
N ARG A 45 2.15 8.87 4.98
CA ARG A 45 3.41 8.13 4.85
C ARG A 45 3.22 6.62 4.96
N ALA A 46 2.35 6.15 5.85
CA ALA A 46 2.04 4.74 5.97
C ALA A 46 1.40 4.18 4.69
N LYS A 47 0.43 4.91 4.10
CA LYS A 47 -0.18 4.55 2.82
C LYS A 47 0.82 4.54 1.66
N GLU A 48 1.74 5.51 1.60
CA GLU A 48 2.80 5.54 0.57
C GLU A 48 3.74 4.33 0.66
N LEU A 49 4.11 3.93 1.87
CA LEU A 49 4.92 2.74 2.08
C LEU A 49 4.19 1.47 1.64
N GLU A 50 2.88 1.39 1.91
CA GLU A 50 2.03 0.29 1.48
C GLU A 50 1.91 0.27 -0.06
N LEU A 51 1.65 1.41 -0.71
CA LEU A 51 1.62 1.52 -2.17
C LEU A 51 2.92 1.01 -2.80
N ARG A 52 4.07 1.52 -2.35
CA ARG A 52 5.39 1.09 -2.85
C ARG A 52 5.66 -0.39 -2.62
N ARG A 53 5.14 -0.96 -1.53
CA ARG A 53 5.23 -2.40 -1.26
C ARG A 53 4.37 -3.19 -2.24
N SER A 54 3.12 -2.78 -2.43
CA SER A 54 2.19 -3.44 -3.35
C SER A 54 2.69 -3.41 -4.80
N LEU A 55 3.18 -2.26 -5.28
CA LEU A 55 3.80 -2.13 -6.60
C LEU A 55 4.97 -3.10 -6.77
N ARG A 56 5.89 -3.15 -5.80
CA ARG A 56 7.02 -4.09 -5.86
C ARG A 56 6.59 -5.55 -5.83
N GLU A 57 5.58 -5.89 -5.03
CA GLU A 57 5.05 -7.25 -4.92
C GLU A 57 4.47 -7.73 -6.25
N VAL A 58 3.62 -6.90 -6.88
CA VAL A 58 2.99 -7.25 -8.17
C VAL A 58 4.02 -7.26 -9.30
N ARG A 59 4.90 -6.25 -9.41
CA ARG A 59 5.97 -6.21 -10.41
C ARG A 59 6.89 -7.44 -10.32
N SER A 60 7.28 -7.81 -9.10
CA SER A 60 8.08 -9.03 -8.90
C SER A 60 7.35 -10.32 -9.28
N ALA A 61 6.03 -10.36 -9.11
CA ALA A 61 5.22 -11.50 -9.53
C ALA A 61 5.10 -11.57 -11.06
N ILE A 62 4.95 -10.42 -11.74
CA ILE A 62 4.96 -10.32 -13.20
C ILE A 62 6.31 -10.79 -13.77
N ASP A 63 7.42 -10.31 -13.19
CA ASP A 63 8.78 -10.72 -13.61
C ASP A 63 9.02 -12.22 -13.41
N ALA A 64 8.55 -12.76 -12.28
CA ALA A 64 8.66 -14.20 -11.99
C ALA A 64 7.83 -15.05 -12.96
N TRP A 65 6.62 -14.57 -13.34
CA TRP A 65 5.80 -15.21 -14.36
C TRP A 65 6.53 -15.26 -15.71
N LYS A 66 7.07 -14.11 -16.13
CA LYS A 66 7.83 -14.00 -17.39
C LYS A 66 9.06 -14.93 -17.39
N ALA A 67 9.80 -14.97 -16.30
CA ALA A 67 10.97 -15.85 -16.17
C ALA A 67 10.60 -17.32 -16.30
N ASP A 68 9.47 -17.74 -15.71
CA ASP A 68 9.01 -19.13 -15.84
C ASP A 68 8.49 -19.44 -17.24
N PHE A 69 7.81 -18.51 -17.89
CA PHE A 69 7.43 -18.64 -19.29
C PHE A 69 8.66 -18.88 -20.19
N ASP A 70 9.67 -18.01 -20.08
CA ASP A 70 10.90 -18.10 -20.87
C ASP A 70 11.63 -19.44 -20.62
N LYS A 71 11.67 -19.89 -19.37
CA LYS A 71 12.24 -21.17 -19.00
C LYS A 71 11.46 -22.34 -19.62
N ALA A 72 10.12 -22.30 -19.59
CA ALA A 72 9.28 -23.33 -20.17
C ALA A 72 9.43 -23.43 -21.69
N VAL A 73 9.59 -22.28 -22.37
CA VAL A 73 9.90 -22.22 -23.80
C VAL A 73 11.29 -22.80 -24.07
N GLN A 74 12.29 -22.43 -23.29
CA GLN A 74 13.67 -22.95 -23.43
C GLN A 74 13.73 -24.49 -23.23
N GLU A 75 12.99 -25.00 -22.25
CA GLU A 75 12.90 -26.44 -21.98
C GLU A 75 11.93 -27.18 -22.94
N LYS A 76 11.34 -26.48 -23.92
CA LYS A 76 10.38 -27.03 -24.90
C LYS A 76 9.15 -27.67 -24.24
N LYS A 77 8.74 -27.15 -23.07
CA LYS A 77 7.54 -27.57 -22.36
C LYS A 77 6.28 -26.92 -22.95
N ILE A 78 6.42 -25.69 -23.44
CA ILE A 78 5.38 -24.94 -24.13
C ILE A 78 5.92 -24.42 -25.47
N ILE A 79 5.02 -24.17 -26.41
CA ILE A 79 5.33 -23.55 -27.70
C ILE A 79 4.85 -22.11 -27.62
N SER A 80 5.76 -21.16 -27.77
CA SER A 80 5.41 -19.74 -27.83
C SER A 80 5.07 -19.33 -29.26
N SER A 81 4.04 -18.52 -29.42
CA SER A 81 3.68 -17.89 -30.68
C SER A 81 4.56 -16.65 -30.93
N ILE A 82 4.76 -16.26 -32.21
CA ILE A 82 5.61 -15.12 -32.59
C ILE A 82 5.16 -13.78 -31.93
N ASN A 83 3.87 -13.67 -31.63
CA ASN A 83 3.28 -12.45 -31.04
C ASN A 83 3.06 -12.56 -29.53
N GLU A 84 3.44 -13.66 -28.91
CA GLU A 84 3.25 -13.87 -27.49
C GLU A 84 4.42 -13.26 -26.69
N THR A 85 4.12 -12.28 -25.85
CA THR A 85 5.13 -11.55 -25.08
C THR A 85 5.64 -12.35 -23.89
N GLY A 86 4.83 -13.33 -23.43
CA GLY A 86 5.12 -14.15 -22.26
C GLY A 86 4.77 -13.49 -20.92
N TYR A 87 4.25 -12.28 -20.95
CA TYR A 87 3.66 -11.63 -19.77
C TYR A 87 2.24 -12.14 -19.51
N PRO A 88 1.69 -12.02 -18.30
CA PRO A 88 0.34 -12.48 -18.01
C PRO A 88 -0.71 -11.64 -18.75
N GLU A 89 -1.79 -12.26 -19.22
CA GLU A 89 -2.90 -11.57 -19.88
C GLU A 89 -3.69 -10.66 -18.91
N SER A 90 -3.68 -11.00 -17.62
CA SER A 90 -4.32 -10.22 -16.56
C SER A 90 -3.66 -10.53 -15.21
N LEU A 91 -3.92 -9.67 -14.20
CA LEU A 91 -3.40 -9.85 -12.85
C LEU A 91 -3.95 -11.11 -12.16
N GLU A 92 -5.16 -11.54 -12.52
CA GLU A 92 -5.80 -12.76 -12.00
C GLU A 92 -4.98 -14.00 -12.33
N LYS A 93 -4.29 -14.02 -13.48
CA LYS A 93 -3.41 -15.13 -13.88
C LYS A 93 -2.28 -15.35 -12.88
N LEU A 94 -1.78 -14.31 -12.26
CA LEU A 94 -0.76 -14.41 -11.22
C LEU A 94 -1.27 -15.12 -9.95
N VAL A 95 -2.58 -15.01 -9.67
CA VAL A 95 -3.24 -15.69 -8.54
C VAL A 95 -3.64 -17.12 -8.92
N GLU A 96 -4.17 -17.33 -10.13
CA GLU A 96 -4.55 -18.65 -10.63
C GLU A 96 -3.35 -19.58 -10.77
N GLY A 97 -2.20 -19.01 -11.14
CA GLY A 97 -0.96 -19.74 -11.37
C GLY A 97 -0.95 -20.56 -12.64
N ASN A 98 0.23 -21.10 -12.98
CA ASN A 98 0.45 -21.95 -14.16
C ASN A 98 1.43 -23.07 -13.82
N ASP A 99 1.30 -24.24 -14.48
CA ASP A 99 2.22 -25.37 -14.38
C ASP A 99 3.25 -25.41 -15.52
N TRP A 100 3.07 -24.53 -16.51
CA TRP A 100 3.97 -24.34 -17.65
C TRP A 100 4.23 -25.64 -18.44
N GLY A 101 3.14 -26.36 -18.74
CA GLY A 101 3.26 -27.62 -19.50
C GLY A 101 4.05 -28.70 -18.76
N GLY A 102 3.94 -28.75 -17.44
CA GLY A 102 4.63 -29.72 -16.60
C GLY A 102 6.07 -29.32 -16.25
N LEU A 103 6.43 -28.04 -16.33
CA LEU A 103 7.67 -27.53 -15.75
C LEU A 103 7.65 -27.68 -14.22
N TYR A 104 6.46 -27.50 -13.63
CA TYR A 104 6.20 -27.75 -12.21
C TYR A 104 5.17 -28.87 -12.05
N PRO A 105 5.26 -29.69 -10.99
CA PRO A 105 4.29 -30.75 -10.70
C PRO A 105 2.95 -30.22 -10.18
N TYR A 106 2.81 -28.91 -10.02
CA TYR A 106 1.63 -28.20 -9.54
C TYR A 106 1.56 -26.82 -10.19
N LYS A 107 0.40 -26.19 -10.16
CA LYS A 107 0.26 -24.79 -10.57
C LYS A 107 1.01 -23.89 -9.61
N ARG A 108 2.05 -23.23 -10.10
CA ARG A 108 2.81 -22.23 -9.35
C ARG A 108 2.03 -20.92 -9.33
N MET A 109 1.55 -20.51 -8.17
CA MET A 109 0.94 -19.20 -7.94
C MET A 109 2.03 -18.16 -7.66
N TYR A 110 1.90 -16.95 -8.21
CA TYR A 110 2.85 -15.86 -8.07
C TYR A 110 2.37 -14.83 -7.05
N LEU A 111 1.05 -14.69 -6.90
CA LEU A 111 0.40 -13.91 -5.89
C LEU A 111 -0.63 -14.76 -5.14
N ARG A 112 -0.80 -14.52 -3.84
CA ARG A 112 -1.90 -15.11 -3.06
C ARG A 112 -3.23 -14.40 -3.32
N ARG A 113 -3.15 -13.10 -3.53
CA ARG A 113 -4.25 -12.18 -3.87
C ARG A 113 -3.64 -10.95 -4.53
N ILE A 114 -4.40 -10.27 -5.35
CA ILE A 114 -4.02 -8.97 -5.88
C ILE A 114 -4.10 -7.96 -4.73
N PRO A 115 -2.99 -7.24 -4.38
CA PRO A 115 -3.04 -6.20 -3.38
C PRO A 115 -3.92 -5.03 -3.85
N VAL A 116 -4.56 -4.33 -2.90
CA VAL A 116 -5.37 -3.15 -3.19
C VAL A 116 -4.48 -1.91 -3.14
N ASP A 117 -4.73 -0.94 -4.04
CA ASP A 117 -4.08 0.37 -3.97
C ASP A 117 -4.65 1.17 -2.78
N PRO A 118 -3.82 1.57 -1.80
CA PRO A 118 -4.28 2.33 -0.63
C PRO A 118 -4.80 3.74 -0.97
N PHE A 119 -4.59 4.22 -2.19
CA PHE A 119 -5.07 5.52 -2.70
C PHE A 119 -6.21 5.39 -3.70
N ASP A 120 -6.66 4.19 -3.99
CA ASP A 120 -7.85 3.93 -4.79
C ASP A 120 -9.10 4.23 -3.94
N GLU A 121 -9.81 5.32 -4.29
CA GLU A 121 -11.01 5.77 -3.58
C GLU A 121 -12.30 5.25 -4.23
N TYR A 122 -12.20 4.77 -5.46
CA TYR A 122 -13.37 4.43 -6.29
C TYR A 122 -13.44 2.95 -6.66
N ASP A 123 -12.50 2.14 -6.14
CA ASP A 123 -12.38 0.70 -6.44
C ASP A 123 -12.17 0.44 -7.95
N GLU A 124 -11.38 1.32 -8.59
CA GLU A 124 -11.03 1.23 -10.01
C GLU A 124 -9.90 0.21 -10.25
N GLY A 125 -9.20 -0.18 -9.19
CA GLY A 125 -8.08 -1.10 -9.24
C GLY A 125 -6.78 -0.47 -9.76
N TRP A 126 -5.85 -1.32 -10.23
CA TRP A 126 -4.57 -0.88 -10.76
C TRP A 126 -4.70 -0.39 -12.21
N GLY A 127 -4.01 0.69 -12.54
CA GLY A 127 -3.73 1.01 -13.92
C GLY A 127 -2.75 0.00 -14.50
N LEU A 128 -2.99 -0.47 -15.73
CA LEU A 128 -2.20 -1.50 -16.40
C LEU A 128 -1.44 -0.91 -17.57
N ARG A 129 -0.27 -1.46 -17.87
CA ARG A 129 0.51 -1.20 -19.08
C ARG A 129 0.93 -2.49 -19.74
N SER A 130 0.84 -2.54 -21.05
CA SER A 130 1.37 -3.61 -21.90
C SER A 130 2.82 -3.32 -22.28
N VAL A 131 3.55 -4.33 -22.71
CA VAL A 131 4.92 -4.20 -23.26
C VAL A 131 5.00 -3.18 -24.40
N LYS A 132 3.93 -3.05 -25.19
CA LYS A 132 3.89 -2.13 -26.33
C LYS A 132 3.51 -0.70 -25.98
N ASP A 133 3.01 -0.48 -24.77
CA ASP A 133 2.61 0.85 -24.31
C ASP A 133 3.83 1.70 -23.98
N GLU A 134 3.70 3.01 -24.12
CA GLU A 134 4.74 3.93 -23.64
C GLU A 134 4.85 3.88 -22.11
N PRO A 135 6.06 4.13 -21.56
CA PRO A 135 6.30 3.98 -20.11
C PRO A 135 5.41 4.84 -19.21
N ASP A 136 4.89 5.94 -19.72
CA ASP A 136 4.01 6.89 -19.03
C ASP A 136 2.55 6.85 -19.54
N SER A 137 2.22 5.87 -20.42
CA SER A 137 0.87 5.71 -20.95
C SER A 137 -0.14 5.46 -19.83
N THR A 138 -1.28 6.13 -19.95
CA THR A 138 -2.47 5.87 -19.12
C THR A 138 -3.56 5.10 -19.91
N VAL A 139 -3.26 4.76 -21.16
CA VAL A 139 -4.14 3.96 -22.03
C VAL A 139 -3.55 2.57 -22.12
N TYR A 140 -4.31 1.57 -21.68
CA TYR A 140 -3.90 0.18 -21.71
C TYR A 140 -4.14 -0.46 -23.08
N GLY A 141 -3.11 -1.07 -23.66
CA GLY A 141 -3.17 -1.72 -24.96
C GLY A 141 -3.93 -3.04 -24.99
N GLY A 142 -4.20 -3.65 -23.83
CA GLY A 142 -5.08 -4.82 -23.68
C GLY A 142 -4.49 -6.18 -24.08
N GLU A 143 -3.20 -6.25 -24.44
CA GLU A 143 -2.59 -7.51 -24.91
C GLU A 143 -2.02 -8.35 -23.74
N ASP A 144 -1.32 -7.70 -22.81
CA ASP A 144 -0.65 -8.32 -21.66
C ASP A 144 -0.46 -7.31 -20.53
N VAL A 145 -0.08 -7.77 -19.36
CA VAL A 145 0.25 -6.92 -18.22
C VAL A 145 1.75 -6.98 -17.99
N TYR A 146 2.44 -5.94 -18.48
CA TYR A 146 3.87 -5.74 -18.29
C TYR A 146 4.17 -4.96 -17.01
N ASP A 147 3.42 -3.90 -16.74
CA ASP A 147 3.59 -3.05 -15.56
C ASP A 147 2.25 -2.60 -15.01
N ILE A 148 2.26 -2.16 -13.76
CA ILE A 148 1.11 -1.59 -13.07
C ILE A 148 1.48 -0.24 -12.45
N TYR A 149 0.48 0.62 -12.28
CA TYR A 149 0.62 1.91 -11.61
C TYR A 149 -0.64 2.25 -10.79
N SER A 150 -0.51 3.18 -9.85
CA SER A 150 -1.69 3.74 -9.15
C SER A 150 -2.48 4.64 -10.08
N GLN A 151 -3.81 4.53 -10.09
CA GLN A 151 -4.66 5.47 -10.85
C GLN A 151 -4.87 6.80 -10.13
N SER A 152 -4.39 6.93 -8.89
CA SER A 152 -4.52 8.15 -8.11
C SER A 152 -3.63 9.29 -8.64
N ILE A 153 -4.26 10.43 -8.96
CA ILE A 153 -3.57 11.66 -9.40
C ILE A 153 -3.08 12.51 -8.22
N LYS A 154 -3.29 12.06 -6.98
CA LYS A 154 -2.83 12.77 -5.79
C LYS A 154 -1.31 12.85 -5.75
N ILE A 155 -0.81 13.93 -5.16
CA ILE A 155 0.62 14.18 -5.05
C ILE A 155 1.14 13.58 -3.76
N GLY A 156 2.20 12.80 -3.86
CA GLY A 156 2.90 12.21 -2.73
C GLY A 156 3.70 13.22 -1.90
N LEU A 157 4.18 12.78 -0.75
CA LEU A 157 4.99 13.61 0.15
C LEU A 157 6.34 14.02 -0.47
N ASP A 158 6.78 13.31 -1.51
CA ASP A 158 7.97 13.63 -2.31
C ASP A 158 7.70 14.63 -3.44
N GLY A 159 6.44 15.05 -3.62
CA GLY A 159 6.01 16.00 -4.64
C GLY A 159 5.71 15.36 -6.00
N THR A 160 5.80 14.03 -6.14
CA THR A 160 5.45 13.33 -7.38
C THR A 160 4.02 12.76 -7.32
N PRO A 161 3.27 12.76 -8.45
CA PRO A 161 1.95 12.13 -8.49
C PRO A 161 2.06 10.60 -8.34
N TYR A 162 1.10 9.96 -7.65
CA TYR A 162 1.14 8.50 -7.43
C TYR A 162 1.01 7.70 -8.74
N ASN A 163 0.33 8.22 -9.76
CA ASN A 163 0.21 7.56 -11.05
C ASN A 163 1.52 7.48 -11.86
N THR A 164 2.59 8.08 -11.34
CA THR A 164 3.95 7.98 -11.91
C THR A 164 4.87 7.01 -11.17
N TRP A 165 4.37 6.34 -10.11
CA TRP A 165 5.15 5.44 -9.26
C TRP A 165 5.23 4.01 -9.80
#